data_8c5187bfbde05fb0028d9426d96ed05a
#
_entry.id   8c5187bfbde05fb0028d9426d96ed05a
#
_cell.length_a   1.000
_cell.length_b   1.000
_cell.length_c   1.000
_cell.angle_alpha   90.00
_cell.angle_beta   90.00
_cell.angle_gamma   90.00
#
_symmetry.space_group_name_H-M   'P 1'
#
loop_
_entity.id
_entity.type
_entity.pdbx_description
1 polymer ?
#
loop_
_entity_poly.entity_id
_entity_poly.type
_entity_poly.pdbx_seq_one_letter_code
_entity_poly.pdbx_strand_id
1 'polypeptide(L)'
;TFKDKVVESFIGGMNGLPKEGASPTSYYLRKHLKEATDLTTGSATSYQHIWPLFRYAEVLLNYAEALLEATKEPDFKGTLDNVQYTVSPREAVNMIRTRVDMNAVETTGYDAFKKRLRNERRVELAFEGHRFWDIRRWMTGTSTTRIEGLSITAVKDESGEGYIYSYEKKTVQERIWEERMNYYPIQ
;
A
#
# COMPACT_ATOMS: atom_id res chain seq x y z
N THR A 1 -3.00 -13.37 -10.43
CA THR A 1 -2.97 -13.66 -11.89
C THR A 1 -3.05 -12.38 -12.70
N PHE A 2 -2.59 -12.41 -13.94
CA PHE A 2 -2.75 -11.36 -14.93
C PHE A 2 -3.08 -12.01 -16.28
N LYS A 3 -4.18 -11.61 -16.91
CA LYS A 3 -4.70 -12.26 -18.13
C LYS A 3 -4.81 -13.78 -17.97
N ASP A 4 -5.40 -14.22 -16.86
CA ASP A 4 -5.55 -15.62 -16.46
C ASP A 4 -4.27 -16.43 -16.29
N LYS A 5 -3.11 -15.80 -16.41
CA LYS A 5 -1.80 -16.41 -16.15
C LYS A 5 -1.32 -16.11 -14.74
N VAL A 6 -0.73 -17.10 -14.11
CA VAL A 6 -0.06 -16.91 -12.81
C VAL A 6 1.16 -16.01 -12.98
N VAL A 7 1.33 -15.02 -12.10
CA VAL A 7 2.55 -14.21 -12.07
C VAL A 7 3.58 -14.94 -11.22
N GLU A 8 4.64 -15.40 -11.87
CA GLU A 8 5.72 -16.18 -11.26
C GLU A 8 6.89 -15.25 -10.90
N SER A 9 6.78 -14.57 -9.76
CA SER A 9 7.78 -13.60 -9.30
C SER A 9 8.93 -14.21 -8.48
N PHE A 10 8.95 -15.53 -8.34
CA PHE A 10 10.06 -16.25 -7.68
C PHE A 10 11.31 -16.31 -8.57
N ILE A 11 12.45 -16.56 -7.96
CA ILE A 11 13.74 -16.67 -8.67
C ILE A 11 13.68 -17.80 -9.71
N GLY A 12 13.95 -17.45 -10.95
CA GLY A 12 13.86 -18.38 -12.08
C GLY A 12 12.46 -18.52 -12.71
N GLY A 13 11.43 -17.93 -12.12
CA GLY A 13 10.07 -17.89 -12.67
C GLY A 13 9.95 -16.95 -13.87
N MET A 14 8.84 -17.04 -14.59
CA MET A 14 8.62 -16.26 -15.83
C MET A 14 8.66 -14.74 -15.62
N ASN A 15 8.35 -14.27 -14.42
CA ASN A 15 8.35 -12.86 -14.04
C ASN A 15 9.37 -12.57 -12.93
N GLY A 16 10.23 -13.52 -12.58
CA GLY A 16 11.22 -13.40 -11.51
C GLY A 16 12.62 -13.10 -12.02
N LEU A 17 13.50 -12.67 -11.08
CA LEU A 17 14.92 -12.51 -11.36
C LEU A 17 15.56 -13.86 -11.70
N PRO A 18 16.60 -13.89 -12.56
CA PRO A 18 17.32 -12.78 -13.15
C PRO A 18 16.77 -12.28 -14.49
N LYS A 19 15.52 -12.60 -14.83
CA LYS A 19 14.95 -12.22 -16.13
C LYS A 19 14.97 -10.70 -16.32
N GLU A 20 15.34 -10.25 -17.51
CA GLU A 20 15.29 -8.83 -17.87
C GLU A 20 13.88 -8.28 -17.76
N GLY A 21 13.74 -7.10 -17.14
CA GLY A 21 12.45 -6.46 -16.85
C GLY A 21 11.72 -7.01 -15.63
N ALA A 22 12.25 -8.04 -14.95
CA ALA A 22 11.67 -8.50 -13.69
C ALA A 22 11.82 -7.45 -12.59
N SER A 23 10.80 -7.35 -11.73
CA SER A 23 10.82 -6.42 -10.60
C SER A 23 11.92 -6.79 -9.60
N PRO A 24 12.82 -5.86 -9.24
CA PRO A 24 13.86 -6.13 -8.25
C PRO A 24 13.30 -6.35 -6.84
N THR A 25 12.07 -5.92 -6.58
CA THR A 25 11.37 -6.12 -5.30
C THR A 25 10.50 -7.37 -5.27
N SER A 26 10.32 -8.06 -6.39
CA SER A 26 9.36 -9.15 -6.63
C SER A 26 7.90 -8.75 -6.49
N TYR A 27 7.59 -7.45 -6.29
CA TYR A 27 6.23 -6.92 -6.31
C TYR A 27 5.88 -6.37 -7.69
N TYR A 28 4.64 -6.57 -8.10
CA TYR A 28 4.11 -6.07 -9.35
C TYR A 28 2.89 -5.19 -9.12
N LEU A 29 2.78 -4.10 -9.88
CA LEU A 29 1.64 -3.22 -9.87
C LEU A 29 0.44 -3.90 -10.56
N ARG A 30 -0.69 -3.98 -9.85
CA ARG A 30 -1.98 -4.43 -10.40
C ARG A 30 -2.98 -3.27 -10.50
N LYS A 31 -2.90 -2.33 -9.57
CA LYS A 31 -3.79 -1.17 -9.51
C LYS A 31 -3.61 -0.29 -10.74
N HIS A 32 -4.71 0.25 -11.25
CA HIS A 32 -4.75 1.09 -12.44
C HIS A 32 -4.32 0.41 -13.75
N LEU A 33 -4.14 -0.90 -13.77
CA LEU A 33 -3.85 -1.64 -15.00
C LEU A 33 -5.12 -2.30 -15.54
N LYS A 34 -5.35 -2.15 -16.83
CA LYS A 34 -6.39 -2.89 -17.55
C LYS A 34 -5.78 -4.11 -18.21
N GLU A 35 -6.28 -5.29 -17.86
CA GLU A 35 -5.77 -6.55 -18.39
C GLU A 35 -5.96 -6.71 -19.88
N ALA A 36 -7.01 -6.08 -20.45
CA ALA A 36 -7.27 -6.10 -21.89
C ALA A 36 -6.26 -5.27 -22.71
N THR A 37 -5.37 -4.48 -22.05
CA THR A 37 -4.35 -3.72 -22.78
C THR A 37 -3.33 -4.66 -23.38
N ASP A 38 -3.09 -4.53 -24.67
CA ASP A 38 -2.04 -5.23 -25.39
C ASP A 38 -1.01 -4.23 -25.88
N LEU A 39 0.25 -4.46 -25.55
CA LEU A 39 1.41 -3.65 -25.96
C LEU A 39 2.27 -4.36 -27.01
N THR A 40 1.78 -5.46 -27.57
CA THR A 40 2.49 -6.20 -28.60
C THR A 40 2.65 -5.34 -29.85
N THR A 41 3.86 -5.33 -30.41
CA THR A 41 4.17 -4.56 -31.63
C THR A 41 3.23 -4.99 -32.77
N GLY A 42 2.55 -4.04 -33.38
CA GLY A 42 1.61 -4.26 -34.48
C GLY A 42 0.15 -4.53 -34.06
N SER A 43 -0.11 -4.82 -32.78
CA SER A 43 -1.47 -5.02 -32.25
C SER A 43 -1.75 -4.21 -30.97
N ALA A 44 -0.98 -3.16 -30.73
CA ALA A 44 -1.13 -2.34 -29.53
C ALA A 44 -2.53 -1.73 -29.41
N THR A 45 -3.17 -1.92 -28.26
CA THR A 45 -4.46 -1.34 -27.93
C THR A 45 -4.28 -0.17 -26.99
N SER A 46 -4.94 0.96 -27.28
CA SER A 46 -5.02 2.08 -26.36
C SER A 46 -6.21 1.90 -25.41
N TYR A 47 -6.08 2.39 -24.19
CA TYR A 47 -7.15 2.38 -23.21
C TYR A 47 -7.20 3.71 -22.46
N GLN A 48 -8.39 4.30 -22.37
CA GLN A 48 -8.62 5.45 -21.51
C GLN A 48 -8.66 5.01 -20.07
N HIS A 49 -7.75 5.58 -19.29
CA HIS A 49 -7.60 5.30 -17.88
C HIS A 49 -8.31 6.37 -17.05
N ILE A 50 -9.14 5.94 -16.09
CA ILE A 50 -9.74 6.85 -15.12
C ILE A 50 -8.77 7.01 -13.96
N TRP A 51 -8.30 8.23 -13.76
CA TRP A 51 -7.47 8.57 -12.62
C TRP A 51 -8.33 9.24 -11.54
N PRO A 52 -8.59 8.59 -10.40
CA PRO A 52 -9.36 9.21 -9.33
C PRO A 52 -8.53 10.33 -8.68
N LEU A 53 -9.09 11.54 -8.62
CA LEU A 53 -8.46 12.67 -7.93
C LEU A 53 -8.54 12.48 -6.41
N PHE A 54 -9.70 12.04 -5.91
CA PHE A 54 -9.91 11.59 -4.55
C PHE A 54 -11.09 10.62 -4.50
N ARG A 55 -11.19 9.85 -3.43
CA ARG A 55 -12.23 8.84 -3.26
C ARG A 55 -12.63 8.67 -1.80
N TYR A 56 -13.78 8.05 -1.55
CA TYR A 56 -14.37 7.95 -0.23
C TYR A 56 -13.44 7.30 0.81
N ALA A 57 -12.63 6.33 0.43
CA ALA A 57 -11.64 5.72 1.33
C ALA A 57 -10.62 6.74 1.85
N GLU A 58 -10.19 7.70 1.02
CA GLU A 58 -9.33 8.78 1.47
C GLU A 58 -10.03 9.68 2.49
N VAL A 59 -11.31 10.02 2.25
CA VAL A 59 -12.12 10.82 3.19
C VAL A 59 -12.22 10.11 4.54
N LEU A 60 -12.50 8.81 4.56
CA LEU A 60 -12.57 8.02 5.78
C LEU A 60 -11.22 7.98 6.53
N LEU A 61 -10.11 7.85 5.81
CA LEU A 61 -8.77 7.84 6.41
C LEU A 61 -8.36 9.23 6.94
N ASN A 62 -8.70 10.31 6.23
CA ASN A 62 -8.50 11.67 6.69
C ASN A 62 -9.31 11.94 7.97
N TYR A 63 -10.58 11.56 7.96
CA TYR A 63 -11.47 11.66 9.11
C TYR A 63 -10.92 10.88 10.32
N ALA A 64 -10.55 9.61 10.12
CA ALA A 64 -10.02 8.76 11.19
C ALA A 64 -8.74 9.33 11.79
N GLU A 65 -7.83 9.85 10.96
CA GLU A 65 -6.59 10.45 11.43
C GLU A 65 -6.85 11.75 12.20
N ALA A 66 -7.68 12.64 11.67
CA ALA A 66 -7.99 13.92 12.32
C ALA A 66 -8.65 13.71 13.69
N LEU A 67 -9.67 12.86 13.75
CA LEU A 67 -10.39 12.60 15.00
C LEU A 67 -9.50 11.86 16.02
N LEU A 68 -8.66 10.91 15.58
CA LEU A 68 -7.68 10.24 16.42
C LEU A 68 -6.64 11.21 16.99
N GLU A 69 -6.15 12.16 16.18
CA GLU A 69 -5.17 13.14 16.67
C GLU A 69 -5.78 14.15 17.63
N ALA A 70 -7.05 14.49 17.47
CA ALA A 70 -7.76 15.40 18.37
C ALA A 70 -8.08 14.75 19.72
N THR A 71 -8.51 13.49 19.72
CA THR A 71 -9.04 12.83 20.93
C THR A 71 -8.04 11.89 21.61
N LYS A 72 -7.06 11.38 20.86
CA LYS A 72 -6.14 10.30 21.26
C LYS A 72 -6.83 8.95 21.54
N GLU A 73 -8.10 8.83 21.16
CA GLU A 73 -8.93 7.67 21.43
C GLU A 73 -9.41 7.01 20.13
N PRO A 74 -8.95 5.76 19.82
CA PRO A 74 -9.37 5.04 18.61
C PRO A 74 -10.88 4.79 18.51
N ASP A 75 -11.56 4.70 19.64
CA ASP A 75 -12.98 4.37 19.73
C ASP A 75 -13.86 5.57 20.13
N PHE A 76 -13.32 6.79 20.04
CA PHE A 76 -14.04 7.99 20.40
C PHE A 76 -15.32 8.13 19.60
N LYS A 77 -16.42 8.35 20.33
CA LYS A 77 -17.73 8.80 19.83
C LYS A 77 -18.27 9.81 20.84
N GLY A 78 -18.81 10.90 20.35
CA GLY A 78 -19.32 11.95 21.24
C GLY A 78 -19.25 13.32 20.60
N THR A 79 -19.37 14.34 21.43
CA THR A 79 -19.31 15.73 20.99
C THR A 79 -17.92 16.30 21.22
N LEU A 80 -17.35 16.89 20.18
CA LEU A 80 -16.10 17.65 20.22
C LEU A 80 -16.33 18.96 19.46
N ASP A 81 -15.98 20.09 20.06
CA ASP A 81 -16.16 21.43 19.47
C ASP A 81 -17.57 21.68 18.91
N ASN A 82 -18.59 21.27 19.65
CA ASN A 82 -20.04 21.35 19.30
C ASN A 82 -20.45 20.51 18.07
N VAL A 83 -19.58 19.60 17.61
CA VAL A 83 -19.87 18.64 16.52
C VAL A 83 -20.04 17.25 17.12
N GLN A 84 -21.14 16.59 16.77
CA GLN A 84 -21.41 15.21 17.18
C GLN A 84 -20.75 14.24 16.21
N TYR A 85 -19.83 13.42 16.74
CA TYR A 85 -19.14 12.34 16.01
C TYR A 85 -19.79 11.01 16.34
N THR A 86 -20.41 10.37 15.35
CA THR A 86 -21.13 9.08 15.50
C THR A 86 -20.32 7.88 15.03
N VAL A 87 -19.28 8.11 14.25
CA VAL A 87 -18.36 7.10 13.74
C VAL A 87 -17.00 7.30 14.41
N SER A 88 -16.46 6.25 15.02
CA SER A 88 -15.12 6.34 15.63
C SER A 88 -14.01 6.25 14.58
N PRO A 89 -12.77 6.70 14.92
CA PRO A 89 -11.59 6.47 14.06
C PRO A 89 -11.44 5.02 13.61
N ARG A 90 -11.62 4.07 14.52
CA ARG A 90 -11.54 2.63 14.24
C ARG A 90 -12.63 2.17 13.28
N GLU A 91 -13.86 2.60 13.48
CA GLU A 91 -14.96 2.24 12.59
C GLU A 91 -14.74 2.78 11.17
N ALA A 92 -14.26 4.00 11.02
CA ALA A 92 -13.95 4.56 9.71
C ALA A 92 -12.90 3.73 8.95
N VAL A 93 -11.87 3.25 9.65
CA VAL A 93 -10.88 2.31 9.07
C VAL A 93 -11.53 0.98 8.72
N ASN A 94 -12.35 0.44 9.62
CA ASN A 94 -12.98 -0.86 9.42
C ASN A 94 -14.02 -0.84 8.29
N MET A 95 -14.67 0.28 7.99
CA MET A 95 -15.53 0.43 6.81
C MET A 95 -14.77 0.15 5.50
N ILE A 96 -13.52 0.58 5.41
CA ILE A 96 -12.66 0.31 4.25
C ILE A 96 -12.34 -1.19 4.16
N ARG A 97 -11.98 -1.79 5.29
CA ARG A 97 -11.56 -3.19 5.37
C ARG A 97 -12.72 -4.15 5.09
N THR A 98 -13.89 -3.88 5.65
CA THR A 98 -15.10 -4.68 5.41
C THR A 98 -15.48 -4.75 3.93
N ARG A 99 -15.26 -3.68 3.17
CA ARG A 99 -15.51 -3.64 1.72
C ARG A 99 -14.77 -4.75 0.93
N VAL A 100 -13.68 -5.23 1.47
CA VAL A 100 -12.79 -6.23 0.82
C VAL A 100 -12.60 -7.48 1.69
N ASP A 101 -13.54 -7.77 2.58
CA ASP A 101 -13.57 -8.95 3.47
C ASP A 101 -12.31 -9.12 4.33
N MET A 102 -11.65 -8.01 4.70
CA MET A 102 -10.51 -8.04 5.62
C MET A 102 -10.97 -7.97 7.07
N ASN A 103 -10.28 -8.67 7.95
CA ASN A 103 -10.53 -8.63 9.39
C ASN A 103 -10.45 -7.21 9.94
N ALA A 104 -11.31 -6.89 10.90
CA ALA A 104 -11.32 -5.62 11.59
C ALA A 104 -9.98 -5.32 12.28
N VAL A 105 -9.68 -4.03 12.45
CA VAL A 105 -8.54 -3.58 13.26
C VAL A 105 -8.96 -3.58 14.72
N GLU A 106 -8.33 -4.40 15.52
CA GLU A 106 -8.60 -4.54 16.96
C GLU A 106 -7.49 -3.95 17.85
N THR A 107 -6.49 -3.32 17.23
CA THR A 107 -5.33 -2.75 17.93
C THR A 107 -5.78 -1.71 18.96
N THR A 108 -5.38 -1.86 20.21
CA THR A 108 -5.73 -0.97 21.31
C THR A 108 -4.66 0.10 21.56
N GLY A 109 -5.09 1.23 22.13
CA GLY A 109 -4.22 2.35 22.46
C GLY A 109 -3.89 3.25 21.26
N TYR A 110 -3.61 4.52 21.56
CA TYR A 110 -3.39 5.56 20.57
C TYR A 110 -2.22 5.28 19.62
N ASP A 111 -1.02 5.04 20.16
CA ASP A 111 0.18 4.91 19.33
C ASP A 111 0.15 3.68 18.43
N ALA A 112 -0.31 2.55 18.96
CA ALA A 112 -0.43 1.32 18.20
C ALA A 112 -1.50 1.44 17.11
N PHE A 113 -2.64 2.06 17.41
CA PHE A 113 -3.68 2.30 16.43
C PHE A 113 -3.25 3.33 15.38
N LYS A 114 -2.59 4.43 15.77
CA LYS A 114 -2.00 5.41 14.86
C LYS A 114 -1.06 4.77 13.85
N LYS A 115 -0.17 3.89 14.31
CA LYS A 115 0.72 3.13 13.43
C LYS A 115 -0.07 2.26 12.45
N ARG A 116 -1.13 1.61 12.91
CA ARG A 116 -2.00 0.78 12.09
C ARG A 116 -2.77 1.60 11.05
N LEU A 117 -3.36 2.72 11.45
CA LEU A 117 -4.06 3.66 10.57
C LEU A 117 -3.15 4.19 9.45
N ARG A 118 -1.93 4.62 9.80
CA ARG A 118 -0.94 5.07 8.81
C ARG A 118 -0.53 3.97 7.83
N ASN A 119 -0.45 2.73 8.31
CA ASN A 119 -0.19 1.59 7.43
C ASN A 119 -1.39 1.29 6.52
N GLU A 120 -2.62 1.35 7.04
CA GLU A 120 -3.83 1.18 6.25
C GLU A 120 -3.90 2.23 5.13
N ARG A 121 -3.63 3.51 5.46
CA ARG A 121 -3.53 4.60 4.48
C ARG A 121 -2.47 4.32 3.41
N ARG A 122 -1.30 3.86 3.81
CA ARG A 122 -0.22 3.51 2.88
C ARG A 122 -0.61 2.42 1.89
N VAL A 123 -1.33 1.41 2.34
CA VAL A 123 -1.76 0.27 1.51
C VAL A 123 -2.95 0.66 0.64
N GLU A 124 -3.99 1.25 1.24
CA GLU A 124 -5.23 1.61 0.56
C GLU A 124 -5.02 2.66 -0.53
N LEU A 125 -4.19 3.68 -0.28
CA LEU A 125 -3.90 4.76 -1.21
C LEU A 125 -2.59 4.56 -2.00
N ALA A 126 -2.08 3.34 -2.05
CA ALA A 126 -0.88 3.02 -2.83
C ALA A 126 -1.08 3.40 -4.30
N PHE A 127 -0.07 4.04 -4.91
CA PHE A 127 -0.06 4.52 -6.30
C PHE A 127 -1.07 5.63 -6.63
N GLU A 128 -1.64 6.30 -5.61
CA GLU A 128 -2.56 7.44 -5.78
C GLU A 128 -1.90 8.80 -5.45
N GLY A 129 -0.58 8.86 -5.38
CA GLY A 129 0.17 10.10 -5.14
C GLY A 129 0.30 10.54 -3.68
N HIS A 130 -0.36 9.87 -2.72
CA HIS A 130 -0.42 10.30 -1.33
C HIS A 130 0.87 10.09 -0.53
N ARG A 131 1.61 9.02 -0.79
CA ARG A 131 2.76 8.61 0.03
C ARG A 131 3.84 9.68 0.14
N PHE A 132 4.10 10.43 -0.94
CA PHE A 132 5.07 11.52 -0.97
C PHE A 132 4.75 12.61 0.08
N TRP A 133 3.46 12.96 0.18
CA TRP A 133 2.98 13.97 1.13
C TRP A 133 2.89 13.41 2.55
N ASP A 134 2.42 12.21 2.72
CA ASP A 134 2.23 11.55 4.01
C ASP A 134 3.55 11.41 4.78
N ILE A 135 4.64 10.96 4.14
CA ILE A 135 5.93 10.83 4.81
C ILE A 135 6.49 12.17 5.27
N ARG A 136 6.19 13.27 4.56
CA ARG A 136 6.61 14.62 4.91
C ARG A 136 5.79 15.18 6.07
N ARG A 137 4.46 15.17 5.97
CA ARG A 137 3.60 15.68 7.03
C ARG A 137 3.71 14.88 8.33
N TRP A 138 4.07 13.60 8.25
CA TRP A 138 4.34 12.77 9.42
C TRP A 138 5.78 12.84 9.89
N MET A 139 6.66 13.56 9.21
CA MET A 139 8.10 13.64 9.49
C MET A 139 8.78 12.26 9.57
N THR A 140 8.37 11.34 8.70
CA THR A 140 8.82 9.94 8.73
C THR A 140 9.66 9.54 7.52
N GLY A 141 10.30 10.53 6.88
CA GLY A 141 11.08 10.31 5.66
C GLY A 141 12.23 9.32 5.82
N THR A 142 12.83 9.23 7.01
CA THR A 142 13.85 8.22 7.33
C THR A 142 13.37 6.79 7.14
N SER A 143 12.06 6.55 7.21
CA SER A 143 11.47 5.22 6.92
C SER A 143 11.59 4.79 5.46
N THR A 144 12.05 5.67 4.58
CA THR A 144 12.23 5.43 3.13
C THR A 144 13.68 5.25 2.72
N THR A 145 14.62 5.29 3.66
CA THR A 145 16.06 5.16 3.38
C THR A 145 16.44 3.76 2.88
N ARG A 146 15.64 2.75 3.22
CA ARG A 146 15.84 1.38 2.73
C ARG A 146 14.60 0.93 1.97
N ILE A 147 14.79 0.56 0.73
CA ILE A 147 13.75 -0.09 -0.08
C ILE A 147 13.95 -1.60 0.03
N GLU A 148 12.97 -2.24 0.63
CA GLU A 148 12.95 -3.68 0.81
C GLU A 148 12.08 -4.34 -0.25
N GLY A 149 12.51 -5.50 -0.68
CA GLY A 149 11.77 -6.43 -1.53
C GLY A 149 11.75 -7.82 -0.93
N LEU A 150 11.20 -8.77 -1.66
CA LEU A 150 11.22 -10.18 -1.31
C LEU A 150 12.14 -10.94 -2.27
N SER A 151 12.97 -11.81 -1.72
CA SER A 151 13.57 -12.93 -2.45
C SER A 151 12.62 -14.11 -2.27
N ILE A 152 12.01 -14.55 -3.37
CA ILE A 152 11.06 -15.66 -3.36
C ILE A 152 11.74 -16.84 -4.02
N THR A 153 11.86 -17.95 -3.32
CA THR A 153 12.30 -19.22 -3.89
C THR A 153 11.12 -20.18 -3.96
N ALA A 154 11.09 -21.00 -5.00
CA ALA A 154 10.04 -21.97 -5.23
C ALA A 154 10.67 -23.34 -5.48
N VAL A 155 10.23 -24.35 -4.74
CA VAL A 155 10.62 -25.74 -4.93
C VAL A 155 9.35 -26.52 -5.26
N LYS A 156 9.41 -27.41 -6.24
CA LYS A 156 8.27 -28.28 -6.54
C LYS A 156 7.89 -29.11 -5.32
N ASP A 157 6.61 -29.22 -5.09
CA ASP A 157 6.09 -30.11 -4.04
C ASP A 157 6.30 -31.59 -4.41
N GLU A 158 5.95 -32.49 -3.49
CA GLU A 158 6.12 -33.94 -3.69
C GLU A 158 5.28 -34.49 -4.86
N SER A 159 4.18 -33.83 -5.23
CA SER A 159 3.33 -34.20 -6.38
C SER A 159 3.94 -33.76 -7.72
N GLY A 160 4.83 -32.77 -7.70
CA GLY A 160 5.40 -32.13 -8.89
C GLY A 160 4.45 -31.18 -9.61
N GLU A 161 3.21 -31.02 -9.15
CA GLU A 161 2.19 -30.15 -9.75
C GLU A 161 2.13 -28.76 -9.11
N GLY A 162 2.56 -28.63 -7.83
CA GLY A 162 2.59 -27.39 -7.08
C GLY A 162 3.98 -26.90 -6.74
N TYR A 163 4.04 -25.77 -6.02
CA TYR A 163 5.27 -25.20 -5.49
C TYR A 163 5.13 -24.89 -4.00
N ILE A 164 6.18 -25.18 -3.26
CA ILE A 164 6.41 -24.71 -1.89
C ILE A 164 7.25 -23.45 -2.00
N TYR A 165 6.76 -22.33 -1.45
CA TYR A 165 7.42 -21.05 -1.52
C TYR A 165 8.08 -20.69 -0.19
N SER A 166 9.31 -20.15 -0.27
CA SER A 166 9.96 -19.48 0.85
C SER A 166 10.23 -18.02 0.53
N TYR A 167 10.16 -17.18 1.56
CA TYR A 167 10.20 -15.72 1.42
C TYR A 167 11.27 -15.16 2.35
N GLU A 168 12.19 -14.39 1.78
CA GLU A 168 13.21 -13.68 2.52
C GLU A 168 13.19 -12.20 2.17
N LYS A 169 13.25 -11.33 3.18
CA LYS A 169 13.40 -9.89 2.95
C LYS A 169 14.80 -9.56 2.48
N LYS A 170 14.89 -8.74 1.44
CA LYS A 170 16.16 -8.21 0.95
C LYS A 170 16.12 -6.70 0.79
N THR A 171 17.22 -6.03 1.07
CA THR A 171 17.39 -4.63 0.70
C THR A 171 17.68 -4.53 -0.80
N VAL A 172 16.84 -3.80 -1.52
CA VAL A 172 16.96 -3.60 -2.97
C VAL A 172 17.73 -2.33 -3.28
N GLN A 173 17.51 -1.29 -2.47
CA GLN A 173 18.13 0.01 -2.65
C GLN A 173 18.25 0.72 -1.31
N GLU A 174 19.35 1.41 -1.11
CA GLU A 174 19.52 2.39 -0.03
C GLU A 174 19.41 3.81 -0.59
N ARG A 175 18.83 4.71 0.19
CA ARG A 175 18.60 6.12 -0.15
C ARG A 175 19.02 7.02 0.99
N ILE A 176 19.39 8.23 0.64
CA ILE A 176 19.68 9.26 1.62
C ILE A 176 18.39 10.03 1.91
N TRP A 177 18.15 10.32 3.19
CA TRP A 177 17.11 11.24 3.63
C TRP A 177 17.70 12.20 4.64
N GLU A 178 17.56 13.49 4.37
CA GLU A 178 17.95 14.57 5.28
C GLU A 178 16.68 15.25 5.83
N GLU A 179 16.76 15.81 7.03
CA GLU A 179 15.60 16.45 7.69
C GLU A 179 14.97 17.56 6.83
N ARG A 180 15.80 18.34 6.14
CA ARG A 180 15.34 19.38 5.20
C ARG A 180 14.44 18.85 4.09
N MET A 181 14.51 17.56 3.73
CA MET A 181 13.70 16.94 2.70
C MET A 181 12.24 16.71 3.14
N ASN A 182 11.94 16.90 4.44
CA ASN A 182 10.54 16.93 4.90
C ASN A 182 9.82 18.19 4.42
N TYR A 183 10.54 19.25 4.17
CA TYR A 183 9.99 20.54 3.74
C TYR A 183 10.08 20.69 2.23
N TYR A 184 9.11 21.38 1.65
CA TYR A 184 9.20 21.75 0.25
C TYR A 184 10.22 22.89 0.10
N PRO A 185 11.14 22.83 -0.87
CA PRO A 185 12.01 23.98 -1.10
C PRO A 185 11.14 25.15 -1.56
N ILE A 186 11.11 26.21 -0.76
CA ILE A 186 10.58 27.50 -1.15
C ILE A 186 11.75 28.19 -1.88
N GLN A 187 11.57 28.45 -3.17
CA GLN A 187 12.51 29.24 -3.95
C GLN A 187 12.32 30.73 -3.65
#